data_d5e336a50a58dc7140e8698cb5d3a9a2
#
_entry.id   d5e336a50a58dc7140e8698cb5d3a9a2
#
_cell.length_a   1.000
_cell.length_b   1.000
_cell.length_c   1.000
_cell.angle_alpha   90.00
_cell.angle_beta   90.00
_cell.angle_gamma   90.00
#
_symmetry.space_group_name_H-M   'P 1'
#
loop_
_entity.id
_entity.type
_entity.pdbx_description
1 polymer ?
#
loop_
_entity_poly.entity_id
_entity_poly.type
_entity_poly.pdbx_seq_one_letter_code
_entity_poly.pdbx_strand_id
1 'polypeptide(L)'
;MKQEAILLKNNKKGFTLIEVLVSIVILSIIAIVSTNFLQSSISAREEGAKKLQNIKELNIASSIVRRDMRQILNVPIRDYFGNNLKGNFIADAISNSIVFTTLVNSSFSTSRVRRVEYLYQDKKFIRRQYFADNPYSYEEYFETILLDEVTEIEFSYMTNRKWYPVWPIDI
;
A
#
# COMPACT_ATOMS: atom_id res chain seq x y z
N MET A 1 -19.93 89.34 24.51
CA MET A 1 -20.04 88.06 23.76
C MET A 1 -19.53 86.91 24.69
N LYS A 2 -20.46 86.16 25.30
CA LYS A 2 -20.12 84.95 26.15
C LYS A 2 -20.15 83.75 25.25
N GLN A 3 -19.03 83.05 25.12
CA GLN A 3 -18.94 81.72 24.52
C GLN A 3 -19.35 80.69 25.56
N GLU A 4 -20.45 79.99 25.30
CA GLU A 4 -20.85 78.79 26.07
C GLU A 4 -20.04 77.61 25.59
N ALA A 5 -19.16 77.09 26.46
CA ALA A 5 -18.45 75.85 26.25
C ALA A 5 -19.40 74.68 26.49
N ILE A 6 -19.81 73.97 25.40
CA ILE A 6 -20.59 72.74 25.46
C ILE A 6 -19.68 71.65 25.96
N LEU A 7 -19.81 71.29 27.23
CA LEU A 7 -19.15 70.14 27.85
C LEU A 7 -19.84 68.85 27.34
N LEU A 8 -19.23 68.19 26.39
CA LEU A 8 -19.61 66.83 26.00
C LEU A 8 -19.39 65.89 27.16
N LYS A 9 -20.47 65.53 27.83
CA LYS A 9 -20.48 64.56 28.92
C LYS A 9 -20.18 63.14 28.35
N ASN A 10 -18.94 62.75 28.38
CA ASN A 10 -18.51 61.42 27.91
C ASN A 10 -19.01 60.35 28.91
N ASN A 11 -20.16 59.77 28.64
CA ASN A 11 -20.75 58.69 29.44
C ASN A 11 -19.93 57.41 29.23
N LYS A 12 -18.88 57.21 29.97
CA LYS A 12 -18.15 55.96 30.05
C LYS A 12 -19.03 54.93 30.78
N LYS A 13 -19.83 54.14 30.01
CA LYS A 13 -20.52 52.99 30.57
C LYS A 13 -19.50 51.87 30.77
N GLY A 14 -19.28 51.46 32.01
CA GLY A 14 -18.47 50.30 32.37
C GLY A 14 -19.24 49.01 32.04
N PHE A 15 -18.50 47.93 31.80
CA PHE A 15 -19.11 46.61 31.62
C PHE A 15 -19.79 46.12 32.91
N THR A 16 -20.93 45.50 32.77
CA THR A 16 -21.64 44.89 33.88
C THR A 16 -21.04 43.50 34.16
N LEU A 17 -21.10 43.03 35.41
CA LEU A 17 -20.60 41.73 35.80
C LEU A 17 -21.30 40.58 35.05
N ILE A 18 -22.60 40.73 34.77
CA ILE A 18 -23.38 39.75 33.98
C ILE A 18 -22.90 39.67 32.53
N GLU A 19 -22.51 40.79 31.92
CA GLU A 19 -22.03 40.84 30.55
C GLU A 19 -20.69 40.10 30.39
N VAL A 20 -19.79 40.23 31.38
CA VAL A 20 -18.52 39.48 31.44
C VAL A 20 -18.80 37.99 31.62
N LEU A 21 -19.74 37.61 32.51
CA LEU A 21 -20.09 36.22 32.75
C LEU A 21 -20.64 35.54 31.50
N VAL A 22 -21.60 36.21 30.83
CA VAL A 22 -22.17 35.68 29.56
C VAL A 22 -21.08 35.54 28.48
N SER A 23 -20.20 36.51 28.36
CA SER A 23 -19.09 36.47 27.39
C SER A 23 -18.14 35.29 27.63
N ILE A 24 -17.81 34.97 28.90
CA ILE A 24 -16.98 33.83 29.23
C ILE A 24 -17.68 32.50 28.91
N VAL A 25 -18.99 32.39 29.17
CA VAL A 25 -19.77 31.19 28.82
C VAL A 25 -19.77 30.97 27.32
N ILE A 26 -20.07 32.01 26.53
CA ILE A 26 -20.05 31.90 25.07
C ILE A 26 -18.66 31.50 24.57
N LEU A 27 -17.62 32.17 25.07
CA LEU A 27 -16.23 31.86 24.70
C LEU A 27 -15.88 30.39 25.02
N SER A 28 -16.31 29.88 26.16
CA SER A 28 -16.07 28.48 26.58
C SER A 28 -16.75 27.49 25.62
N ILE A 29 -18.00 27.78 25.22
CA ILE A 29 -18.72 26.93 24.25
C ILE A 29 -18.00 26.93 22.91
N ILE A 30 -17.60 28.09 22.41
CA ILE A 30 -16.85 28.20 21.15
C ILE A 30 -15.52 27.43 21.24
N ALA A 31 -14.80 27.55 22.34
CA ALA A 31 -13.55 26.83 22.55
C ALA A 31 -13.73 25.30 22.51
N ILE A 32 -14.77 24.77 23.19
CA ILE A 32 -15.08 23.33 23.19
C ILE A 32 -15.43 22.86 21.78
N VAL A 33 -16.33 23.55 21.07
CA VAL A 33 -16.74 23.17 19.73
C VAL A 33 -15.55 23.22 18.76
N SER A 34 -14.72 24.27 18.84
CA SER A 34 -13.54 24.41 18.00
C SER A 34 -12.52 23.28 18.25
N THR A 35 -12.30 22.92 19.52
CA THR A 35 -11.38 21.81 19.86
C THR A 35 -11.89 20.47 19.32
N ASN A 36 -13.17 20.18 19.48
CA ASN A 36 -13.78 18.95 18.95
C ASN A 36 -13.70 18.89 17.44
N PHE A 37 -13.98 20.01 16.76
CA PHE A 37 -13.87 20.09 15.30
C PHE A 37 -12.42 19.86 14.84
N LEU A 38 -11.44 20.43 15.53
CA LEU A 38 -10.03 20.25 15.20
C LEU A 38 -9.60 18.78 15.37
N GLN A 39 -9.97 18.15 16.48
CA GLN A 39 -9.67 16.73 16.73
C GLN A 39 -10.29 15.83 15.66
N SER A 40 -11.57 16.04 15.34
CA SER A 40 -12.25 15.29 14.29
C SER A 40 -11.57 15.45 12.92
N SER A 41 -11.12 16.67 12.60
CA SER A 41 -10.41 16.95 11.34
C SER A 41 -9.04 16.26 11.27
N ILE A 42 -8.32 16.20 12.40
CA ILE A 42 -7.04 15.48 12.47
C ILE A 42 -7.26 13.99 12.27
N SER A 43 -8.21 13.39 12.99
CA SER A 43 -8.51 11.95 12.87
C SER A 43 -8.95 11.57 11.44
N ALA A 44 -9.81 12.38 10.82
CA ALA A 44 -10.22 12.15 9.43
C ALA A 44 -9.05 12.22 8.45
N ARG A 45 -8.09 13.13 8.69
CA ARG A 45 -6.86 13.22 7.89
C ARG A 45 -5.96 12.00 8.05
N GLU A 46 -5.79 11.51 9.27
CA GLU A 46 -4.97 10.33 9.56
C GLU A 46 -5.56 9.07 8.91
N GLU A 47 -6.86 8.85 9.04
CA GLU A 47 -7.56 7.75 8.36
C GLU A 47 -7.45 7.85 6.84
N GLY A 48 -7.62 9.04 6.29
CA GLY A 48 -7.47 9.31 4.86
C GLY A 48 -6.04 9.01 4.38
N ALA A 49 -5.03 9.44 5.12
CA ALA A 49 -3.63 9.17 4.81
C ALA A 49 -3.32 7.67 4.82
N LYS A 50 -3.82 6.92 5.82
CA LYS A 50 -3.66 5.46 5.90
C LYS A 50 -4.31 4.76 4.70
N LYS A 51 -5.53 5.13 4.32
CA LYS A 51 -6.20 4.58 3.13
C LYS A 51 -5.43 4.85 1.84
N LEU A 52 -4.94 6.08 1.67
CA LEU A 52 -4.12 6.44 0.50
C LEU A 52 -2.81 5.65 0.44
N GLN A 53 -2.18 5.42 1.58
CA GLN A 53 -0.97 4.61 1.67
C GLN A 53 -1.24 3.17 1.23
N ASN A 54 -2.31 2.54 1.72
CA ASN A 54 -2.69 1.17 1.33
C ASN A 54 -2.98 1.06 -0.18
N ILE A 55 -3.68 2.05 -0.74
CA ILE A 55 -3.95 2.10 -2.19
C ILE A 55 -2.65 2.24 -2.98
N LYS A 56 -1.72 3.06 -2.51
CA LYS A 56 -0.41 3.24 -3.15
C LYS A 56 0.39 1.94 -3.14
N GLU A 57 0.44 1.23 -2.04
CA GLU A 57 1.12 -0.06 -1.91
C GLU A 57 0.52 -1.11 -2.85
N LEU A 58 -0.81 -1.22 -2.89
CA LEU A 58 -1.51 -2.10 -3.81
C LEU A 58 -1.21 -1.78 -5.28
N ASN A 59 -1.19 -0.49 -5.64
CA ASN A 59 -0.85 -0.06 -7.00
C ASN A 59 0.60 -0.40 -7.38
N ILE A 60 1.54 -0.23 -6.46
CA ILE A 60 2.94 -0.59 -6.66
C ILE A 60 3.07 -2.10 -6.84
N ALA A 61 2.49 -2.89 -5.94
CA ALA A 61 2.48 -4.36 -6.02
C ALA A 61 1.89 -4.84 -7.36
N SER A 62 0.71 -4.35 -7.71
CA SER A 62 0.05 -4.67 -8.98
C SER A 62 0.91 -4.29 -10.20
N SER A 63 1.58 -3.15 -10.16
CA SER A 63 2.47 -2.70 -11.23
C SER A 63 3.67 -3.64 -11.40
N ILE A 64 4.28 -4.07 -10.30
CA ILE A 64 5.41 -5.01 -10.30
C ILE A 64 4.97 -6.35 -10.88
N VAL A 65 3.88 -6.93 -10.36
CA VAL A 65 3.34 -8.20 -10.85
C VAL A 65 3.04 -8.12 -12.34
N ARG A 66 2.32 -7.09 -12.77
CA ARG A 66 1.96 -6.88 -14.18
C ARG A 66 3.18 -6.72 -15.09
N ARG A 67 4.20 -6.02 -14.63
CA ARG A 67 5.45 -5.88 -15.36
C ARG A 67 6.13 -7.22 -15.55
N ASP A 68 6.30 -7.98 -14.47
CA ASP A 68 7.00 -9.26 -14.49
C ASP A 68 6.23 -10.29 -15.33
N MET A 69 4.89 -10.32 -15.22
CA MET A 69 4.03 -11.17 -16.05
C MET A 69 4.11 -10.86 -17.55
N ARG A 70 4.26 -9.59 -17.92
CA ARG A 70 4.43 -9.19 -19.33
C ARG A 70 5.80 -9.56 -19.90
N GLN A 71 6.75 -9.85 -19.07
CA GLN A 71 8.13 -10.16 -19.45
C GLN A 71 8.48 -11.64 -19.26
N ILE A 72 7.47 -12.49 -19.07
CA ILE A 72 7.68 -13.94 -18.94
C ILE A 72 8.36 -14.47 -20.21
N LEU A 73 9.36 -15.30 -19.98
CA LEU A 73 10.10 -15.98 -21.03
C LEU A 73 9.70 -17.46 -21.07
N ASN A 74 9.67 -18.01 -22.27
CA ASN A 74 9.46 -19.44 -22.49
C ASN A 74 10.78 -20.22 -22.26
N VAL A 75 11.27 -20.20 -21.02
CA VAL A 75 12.46 -20.93 -20.60
C VAL A 75 12.05 -22.00 -19.61
N PRO A 76 12.39 -23.29 -19.83
CA PRO A 76 12.05 -24.36 -18.91
C PRO A 76 12.63 -24.10 -17.52
N ILE A 77 11.80 -24.29 -16.49
CA ILE A 77 12.25 -24.26 -15.10
C ILE A 77 12.88 -25.61 -14.78
N ARG A 78 14.05 -25.61 -14.16
CA ARG A 78 14.73 -26.83 -13.71
C ARG A 78 14.68 -26.98 -12.20
N ASP A 79 14.65 -28.24 -11.76
CA ASP A 79 14.81 -28.56 -10.34
C ASP A 79 16.27 -28.44 -9.90
N TYR A 80 16.52 -28.73 -8.60
CA TYR A 80 17.85 -28.70 -8.03
C TYR A 80 18.83 -29.70 -8.71
N PHE A 81 18.32 -30.82 -9.26
CA PHE A 81 19.10 -31.84 -9.94
C PHE A 81 19.28 -31.54 -11.44
N GLY A 82 18.78 -30.41 -11.94
CA GLY A 82 18.89 -30.01 -13.33
C GLY A 82 17.83 -30.62 -14.25
N ASN A 83 16.86 -31.39 -13.73
CA ASN A 83 15.76 -31.93 -14.52
C ASN A 83 14.77 -30.84 -14.88
N ASN A 84 14.26 -30.87 -16.11
CA ASN A 84 13.23 -29.95 -16.53
C ASN A 84 11.92 -30.24 -15.77
N LEU A 85 11.40 -29.24 -15.10
CA LEU A 85 10.05 -29.28 -14.53
C LEU A 85 9.03 -29.13 -15.67
N LYS A 86 7.81 -29.57 -15.44
CA LYS A 86 6.72 -29.41 -16.40
C LYS A 86 6.37 -27.92 -16.58
N GLY A 87 6.89 -27.33 -17.65
CA GLY A 87 6.52 -25.98 -18.06
C GLY A 87 7.52 -24.87 -17.68
N ASN A 88 7.22 -23.70 -18.19
CA ASN A 88 7.96 -22.45 -18.00
C ASN A 88 7.28 -21.50 -17.01
N PHE A 89 6.09 -21.86 -16.57
CA PHE A 89 5.28 -21.18 -15.57
C PHE A 89 4.65 -22.26 -14.70
N ILE A 90 4.90 -22.21 -13.41
CA ILE A 90 4.43 -23.20 -12.45
C ILE A 90 3.67 -22.45 -11.37
N ALA A 91 2.49 -22.94 -11.07
CA ALA A 91 1.64 -22.41 -10.03
C ALA A 91 1.11 -23.56 -9.18
N ASP A 92 1.42 -23.51 -7.93
CA ASP A 92 1.06 -24.52 -6.96
C ASP A 92 0.10 -23.96 -5.91
N ALA A 93 -1.08 -24.57 -5.81
CA ALA A 93 -2.08 -24.16 -4.83
C ALA A 93 -1.70 -24.56 -3.40
N ILE A 94 -0.86 -25.63 -3.21
CA ILE A 94 -0.46 -26.11 -1.89
C ILE A 94 0.54 -25.14 -1.27
N SER A 95 1.56 -24.76 -2.03
CA SER A 95 2.56 -23.78 -1.60
C SER A 95 2.09 -22.34 -1.72
N ASN A 96 0.93 -22.14 -2.37
CA ASN A 96 0.37 -20.82 -2.68
C ASN A 96 1.40 -19.90 -3.34
N SER A 97 2.08 -20.46 -4.33
CA SER A 97 3.19 -19.80 -5.03
C SER A 97 3.07 -19.90 -6.55
N ILE A 98 3.71 -18.93 -7.20
CA ILE A 98 3.84 -18.86 -8.66
C ILE A 98 5.33 -18.69 -8.98
N VAL A 99 5.87 -19.54 -9.84
CA VAL A 99 7.26 -19.49 -10.26
C VAL A 99 7.34 -19.40 -11.79
N PHE A 100 8.14 -18.48 -12.28
CA PHE A 100 8.41 -18.32 -13.71
C PHE A 100 9.74 -17.60 -13.96
N THR A 101 10.18 -17.61 -15.22
CA THR A 101 11.38 -16.90 -15.65
C THR A 101 10.98 -15.62 -16.38
N THR A 102 11.63 -14.52 -16.07
CA THR A 102 11.35 -13.20 -16.64
C THR A 102 12.60 -12.41 -16.96
N LEU A 103 12.46 -11.38 -17.83
CA LEU A 103 13.50 -10.39 -18.03
C LEU A 103 13.50 -9.35 -16.91
N VAL A 104 14.67 -9.11 -16.34
CA VAL A 104 14.84 -8.06 -15.34
C VAL A 104 15.88 -7.05 -15.84
N ASN A 105 15.56 -5.77 -15.78
CA ASN A 105 16.52 -4.72 -16.03
C ASN A 105 17.50 -4.63 -14.85
N SER A 106 18.68 -5.20 -15.03
CA SER A 106 19.77 -5.11 -14.07
C SER A 106 20.97 -4.43 -14.73
N SER A 107 21.41 -3.33 -14.16
CA SER A 107 22.61 -2.63 -14.58
C SER A 107 23.90 -3.33 -14.13
N PHE A 108 23.79 -4.31 -13.23
CA PHE A 108 24.94 -4.93 -12.53
C PHE A 108 25.16 -6.41 -12.89
N SER A 109 24.42 -6.98 -13.82
CA SER A 109 24.54 -8.41 -14.14
C SER A 109 24.60 -8.67 -15.63
N THR A 110 25.46 -9.62 -16.02
CA THR A 110 25.66 -10.07 -17.41
C THR A 110 24.43 -10.75 -18.01
N SER A 111 23.63 -11.43 -17.19
CA SER A 111 22.37 -12.03 -17.62
C SER A 111 21.18 -11.22 -17.11
N ARG A 112 20.24 -10.93 -18.00
CA ARG A 112 18.98 -10.26 -17.69
C ARG A 112 17.86 -11.24 -17.36
N VAL A 113 18.09 -12.53 -17.53
CA VAL A 113 17.11 -13.58 -17.29
C VAL A 113 17.18 -14.00 -15.84
N ARG A 114 16.04 -14.00 -15.17
CA ARG A 114 15.92 -14.33 -13.74
C ARG A 114 14.68 -15.17 -13.49
N ARG A 115 14.81 -16.10 -12.54
CA ARG A 115 13.65 -16.73 -11.94
C ARG A 115 13.02 -15.78 -10.94
N VAL A 116 11.71 -15.70 -10.97
CA VAL A 116 10.90 -14.94 -10.02
C VAL A 116 9.86 -15.89 -9.41
N GLU A 117 9.70 -15.76 -8.12
CA GLU A 117 8.68 -16.47 -7.36
C GLU A 117 7.81 -15.45 -6.63
N TYR A 118 6.51 -15.61 -6.72
CA TYR A 118 5.52 -14.93 -5.91
C TYR A 118 4.93 -15.92 -4.95
N LEU A 119 4.89 -15.58 -3.67
CA LEU A 119 4.35 -16.46 -2.64
C LEU A 119 3.60 -15.66 -1.58
N TYR A 120 2.66 -16.35 -0.94
CA TYR A 120 1.96 -15.86 0.24
C TYR A 120 2.46 -16.63 1.46
N GLN A 121 3.09 -15.91 2.38
CA GLN A 121 3.64 -16.48 3.60
C GLN A 121 3.53 -15.45 4.73
N ASP A 122 3.16 -15.89 5.94
CA ASP A 122 3.10 -15.06 7.15
C ASP A 122 2.30 -13.77 6.98
N LYS A 123 1.14 -13.84 6.31
CA LYS A 123 0.27 -12.70 5.97
C LYS A 123 0.93 -11.66 5.07
N LYS A 124 1.95 -12.05 4.31
CA LYS A 124 2.67 -11.19 3.38
C LYS A 124 2.57 -11.73 1.97
N PHE A 125 2.41 -10.83 1.02
CA PHE A 125 2.61 -11.12 -0.38
C PHE A 125 4.04 -10.76 -0.75
N ILE A 126 4.83 -11.76 -1.09
CA ILE A 126 6.27 -11.69 -1.23
C ILE A 126 6.66 -11.98 -2.67
N ARG A 127 7.65 -11.24 -3.16
CA ARG A 127 8.32 -11.50 -4.43
C ARG A 127 9.78 -11.86 -4.16
N ARG A 128 10.19 -13.07 -4.56
CA ARG A 128 11.59 -13.50 -4.56
C ARG A 128 12.14 -13.44 -5.98
N GLN A 129 13.30 -12.90 -6.12
CA GLN A 129 14.04 -12.85 -7.38
C GLN A 129 15.37 -13.56 -7.18
N TYR A 130 15.56 -14.64 -7.87
CA TYR A 130 16.80 -15.42 -7.85
C TYR A 130 17.87 -14.77 -8.73
N PHE A 131 19.13 -15.03 -8.44
CA PHE A 131 20.25 -14.44 -9.20
C PHE A 131 20.46 -15.05 -10.58
N ALA A 132 19.80 -16.15 -10.89
CA ALA A 132 19.81 -16.79 -12.19
C ALA A 132 18.42 -17.27 -12.59
N ASP A 133 18.25 -17.70 -13.84
CA ASP A 133 17.06 -18.42 -14.33
C ASP A 133 16.96 -19.83 -13.73
N ASN A 134 18.10 -20.51 -13.60
CA ASN A 134 18.25 -21.78 -12.92
C ASN A 134 19.29 -21.59 -11.80
N PRO A 135 18.89 -21.13 -10.60
CA PRO A 135 19.82 -20.87 -9.52
C PRO A 135 20.46 -22.17 -9.03
N TYR A 136 21.74 -22.10 -8.77
CA TYR A 136 22.52 -23.19 -8.18
C TYR A 136 22.10 -23.49 -6.74
N SER A 137 21.62 -22.43 -6.04
CA SER A 137 21.05 -22.53 -4.70
C SER A 137 19.71 -21.79 -4.67
N TYR A 138 18.68 -22.44 -4.09
CA TYR A 138 17.38 -21.81 -3.83
C TYR A 138 17.37 -20.90 -2.60
N GLU A 139 18.47 -20.82 -1.88
CA GLU A 139 18.65 -19.97 -0.71
C GLU A 139 19.14 -18.57 -1.08
N GLU A 140 19.66 -18.39 -2.31
CA GLU A 140 20.20 -17.13 -2.79
C GLU A 140 19.17 -16.38 -3.64
N TYR A 141 18.43 -15.48 -3.01
CA TYR A 141 17.45 -14.63 -3.67
C TYR A 141 17.39 -13.25 -3.04
N PHE A 142 16.89 -12.31 -3.80
CA PHE A 142 16.48 -11.00 -3.31
C PHE A 142 14.98 -11.02 -3.03
N GLU A 143 14.61 -10.75 -1.79
CA GLU A 143 13.21 -10.76 -1.34
C GLU A 143 12.66 -9.35 -1.24
N THR A 144 11.44 -9.17 -1.70
CA THR A 144 10.68 -7.91 -1.61
C THR A 144 9.28 -8.21 -1.08
N ILE A 145 8.92 -7.64 0.04
CA ILE A 145 7.54 -7.67 0.52
C ILE A 145 6.75 -6.67 -0.32
N LEU A 146 5.77 -7.14 -1.06
CA LEU A 146 4.90 -6.33 -1.92
C LEU A 146 3.71 -5.77 -1.16
N LEU A 147 3.12 -6.59 -0.29
CA LEU A 147 2.00 -6.22 0.56
C LEU A 147 2.18 -6.88 1.92
N ASP A 148 1.88 -6.15 2.98
CA ASP A 148 1.85 -6.65 4.35
C ASP A 148 0.40 -6.73 4.86
N GLU A 149 0.17 -7.45 5.95
CA GLU A 149 -1.14 -7.65 6.58
C GLU A 149 -2.21 -8.21 5.63
N VAL A 150 -1.80 -9.04 4.67
CA VAL A 150 -2.71 -9.68 3.71
C VAL A 150 -3.47 -10.81 4.39
N THR A 151 -4.78 -10.79 4.30
CA THR A 151 -5.62 -11.82 4.91
C THR A 151 -5.62 -13.11 4.10
N GLU A 152 -5.71 -12.99 2.77
CA GLU A 152 -5.81 -14.12 1.86
C GLU A 152 -5.35 -13.71 0.46
N ILE A 153 -4.75 -14.66 -0.26
CA ILE A 153 -4.44 -14.54 -1.70
C ILE A 153 -4.91 -15.82 -2.38
N GLU A 154 -5.66 -15.65 -3.44
CA GLU A 154 -6.06 -16.73 -4.33
C GLU A 154 -5.46 -16.51 -5.72
N PHE A 155 -4.82 -17.54 -6.25
CA PHE A 155 -4.33 -17.56 -7.62
C PHE A 155 -5.23 -18.44 -8.49
N SER A 156 -5.65 -17.91 -9.62
CA SER A 156 -6.48 -18.63 -10.58
C SER A 156 -5.95 -18.42 -11.99
N TYR A 157 -5.96 -19.48 -12.78
CA TYR A 157 -5.41 -19.54 -14.14
C TYR A 157 -6.49 -19.91 -15.14
N MET A 158 -6.59 -19.14 -16.22
CA MET A 158 -7.60 -19.36 -17.23
C MET A 158 -7.01 -20.04 -18.46
N THR A 159 -7.57 -21.23 -18.81
CA THR A 159 -7.35 -21.87 -20.10
C THR A 159 -8.68 -22.45 -20.61
N ASN A 160 -8.86 -22.47 -21.92
CA ASN A 160 -10.08 -22.97 -22.55
C ASN A 160 -11.38 -22.40 -21.94
N ARG A 161 -11.36 -21.12 -21.50
CA ARG A 161 -12.48 -20.42 -20.85
C ARG A 161 -12.88 -20.99 -19.49
N LYS A 162 -12.01 -21.75 -18.84
CA LYS A 162 -12.20 -22.27 -17.48
C LYS A 162 -11.07 -21.81 -16.56
N TRP A 163 -11.39 -21.57 -15.32
CA TRP A 163 -10.44 -21.20 -14.28
C TRP A 163 -9.97 -22.43 -13.50
N TYR A 164 -8.69 -22.47 -13.19
CA TYR A 164 -8.03 -23.56 -12.47
C TYR A 164 -7.14 -23.00 -11.37
N PRO A 165 -7.05 -23.69 -10.22
CA PRO A 165 -6.22 -23.23 -9.11
C PRO A 165 -4.72 -23.59 -9.24
N VAL A 166 -4.36 -24.42 -10.21
CA VAL A 166 -2.99 -24.89 -10.44
C VAL A 166 -2.59 -24.76 -11.90
N TRP A 167 -1.30 -24.69 -12.15
CA TRP A 167 -0.72 -24.67 -13.49
C TRP A 167 0.67 -25.31 -13.48
N PRO A 168 1.09 -26.18 -14.46
CA PRO A 168 0.27 -26.64 -15.58
C PRO A 168 -0.85 -27.59 -15.16
N ILE A 169 -1.86 -27.68 -15.99
CA ILE A 169 -2.95 -28.64 -15.80
C ILE A 169 -2.52 -29.95 -16.46
N ASP A 170 -2.51 -31.04 -15.69
CA ASP A 170 -2.38 -32.39 -16.24
C ASP A 170 -3.73 -32.73 -16.92
N ILE A 171 -3.78 -32.58 -18.25
CA ILE A 171 -4.90 -32.99 -19.10
C ILE A 171 -4.61 -34.38 -19.66
#